data_1a0fdcac43ebe48ba7ac550c0f966646
#
_entry.id   1a0fdcac43ebe48ba7ac550c0f966646
#
_cell.length_a   1.000
_cell.length_b   1.000
_cell.length_c   1.000
_cell.angle_alpha   90.00
_cell.angle_beta   90.00
_cell.angle_gamma   90.00
#
_symmetry.space_group_name_H-M   'P 1'
#
loop_
_entity.id
_entity.type
_entity.pdbx_description
1 polymer ?
#
loop_
_entity_poly.entity_id
_entity_poly.type
_entity_poly.pdbx_seq_one_letter_code
_entity_poly.pdbx_strand_id
1 'polypeptide(L)'
;MTENPPAPPPLTLSALTLSLPSAAGPVKILRGVDLTVSPGETVAIIGPSGSGKSSLISVAAGLETPTSGTVRLFGQDLGALDEDGRARLRRGRVGLVFQSFHLLPNMTARENVAAPLELAGRRDAMAEADAWLGRVGLAARLTHYPHQLSGGEQQRVALARALAVRPELLFADEPTGNLDGANGAMVADLMFDLLAQAEAALVLVTHDETLAARADRIVRMADGLVVPVGDEAHA
;
A
#
# COMPACT_ATOMS: atom_id res chain seq x y z
N MET A 1 -36.67 10.72 -3.91
CA MET A 1 -35.23 10.82 -4.01
C MET A 1 -34.67 9.44 -3.63
N THR A 2 -34.31 8.64 -4.59
CA THR A 2 -33.67 7.31 -4.34
C THR A 2 -32.24 7.61 -3.91
N GLU A 3 -31.94 7.44 -2.62
CA GLU A 3 -30.55 7.42 -2.15
C GLU A 3 -29.79 6.34 -2.93
N ASN A 4 -28.78 6.76 -3.64
CA ASN A 4 -27.86 5.82 -4.29
C ASN A 4 -27.19 4.99 -3.18
N PRO A 5 -27.16 3.67 -3.24
CA PRO A 5 -26.51 2.87 -2.19
C PRO A 5 -25.04 3.36 -2.02
N PRO A 6 -24.55 3.41 -0.79
CA PRO A 6 -23.19 3.87 -0.53
C PRO A 6 -22.19 3.03 -1.34
N ALA A 7 -21.14 3.68 -1.84
CA ALA A 7 -20.08 2.99 -2.58
C ALA A 7 -19.50 1.85 -1.71
N PRO A 8 -19.21 0.68 -2.31
CA PRO A 8 -18.65 -0.43 -1.55
C PRO A 8 -17.28 -0.04 -0.96
N PRO A 9 -16.94 -0.57 0.23
CA PRO A 9 -15.62 -0.35 0.82
C PRO A 9 -14.50 -0.69 -0.16
N PRO A 10 -13.43 0.12 -0.25
CA PRO A 10 -12.29 -0.18 -1.10
C PRO A 10 -11.57 -1.48 -0.73
N LEU A 11 -11.62 -1.88 0.56
CA LEU A 11 -11.08 -3.17 1.03
C LEU A 11 -12.02 -3.80 2.06
N THR A 12 -12.28 -5.10 1.89
CA THR A 12 -12.90 -5.96 2.90
C THR A 12 -12.17 -7.30 2.95
N LEU A 13 -11.70 -7.67 4.12
CA LEU A 13 -11.11 -8.96 4.44
C LEU A 13 -12.04 -9.70 5.39
N SER A 14 -12.29 -10.99 5.13
CA SER A 14 -13.17 -11.81 5.98
C SER A 14 -12.52 -13.16 6.27
N ALA A 15 -12.29 -13.46 7.55
CA ALA A 15 -11.68 -14.68 8.06
C ALA A 15 -10.41 -15.10 7.30
N LEU A 16 -9.57 -14.13 6.95
CA LEU A 16 -8.43 -14.32 6.05
C LEU A 16 -7.32 -15.14 6.69
N THR A 17 -6.92 -16.24 6.05
CA THR A 17 -5.79 -17.06 6.49
C THR A 17 -4.72 -17.16 5.41
N LEU A 18 -3.46 -17.27 5.84
CA LEU A 18 -2.34 -17.57 4.97
C LEU A 18 -1.40 -18.55 5.65
N SER A 19 -1.08 -19.65 4.96
CA SER A 19 -0.07 -20.61 5.39
C SER A 19 0.93 -20.83 4.26
N LEU A 20 2.20 -20.69 4.58
CA LEU A 20 3.29 -20.88 3.61
C LEU A 20 4.03 -22.19 3.91
N PRO A 21 4.46 -22.93 2.88
CA PRO A 21 5.24 -24.14 3.07
C PRO A 21 6.62 -23.80 3.67
N SER A 22 7.09 -24.64 4.60
CA SER A 22 8.45 -24.58 5.11
C SER A 22 9.01 -26.00 5.25
N ALA A 23 10.35 -26.12 5.42
CA ALA A 23 11.01 -27.42 5.62
C ALA A 23 10.49 -28.17 6.86
N ALA A 24 10.00 -27.45 7.87
CA ALA A 24 9.43 -28.00 9.12
C ALA A 24 7.90 -28.20 9.08
N GLY A 25 7.27 -28.01 7.91
CA GLY A 25 5.82 -28.03 7.74
C GLY A 25 5.22 -26.64 7.48
N PRO A 26 3.90 -26.53 7.24
CA PRO A 26 3.26 -25.26 6.93
C PRO A 26 3.31 -24.30 8.12
N VAL A 27 3.77 -23.07 7.86
CA VAL A 27 3.78 -21.97 8.83
C VAL A 27 2.55 -21.10 8.61
N LYS A 28 1.72 -20.97 9.64
CA LYS A 28 0.53 -20.10 9.61
C LYS A 28 0.94 -18.64 9.81
N ILE A 29 0.84 -17.85 8.77
CA ILE A 29 1.19 -16.42 8.76
C ILE A 29 0.00 -15.56 9.16
N LEU A 30 -1.19 -15.83 8.58
CA LEU A 30 -2.46 -15.19 8.95
C LEU A 30 -3.43 -16.24 9.47
N ARG A 31 -4.20 -15.90 10.50
CA ARG A 31 -4.96 -16.88 11.27
C ARG A 31 -6.45 -16.52 11.42
N GLY A 32 -7.03 -15.80 10.46
CA GLY A 32 -8.43 -15.38 10.47
C GLY A 32 -8.55 -13.88 10.70
N VAL A 33 -7.97 -13.10 9.78
CA VAL A 33 -8.00 -11.64 9.85
C VAL A 33 -9.28 -11.11 9.21
N ASP A 34 -10.00 -10.26 9.98
CA ASP A 34 -11.12 -9.46 9.51
C ASP A 34 -10.71 -7.99 9.52
N LEU A 35 -10.92 -7.29 8.40
CA LEU A 35 -10.63 -5.86 8.27
C LEU A 35 -11.50 -5.27 7.17
N THR A 36 -12.13 -4.13 7.46
CA THR A 36 -12.80 -3.31 6.46
C THR A 36 -12.19 -1.91 6.48
N VAL A 37 -11.96 -1.35 5.32
CA VAL A 37 -11.47 0.02 5.13
C VAL A 37 -12.52 0.78 4.33
N SER A 38 -12.97 1.93 4.86
CA SER A 38 -13.96 2.79 4.23
C SER A 38 -13.32 3.73 3.19
N PRO A 39 -14.09 4.27 2.23
CA PRO A 39 -13.55 5.29 1.32
C PRO A 39 -12.95 6.48 2.07
N GLY A 40 -11.72 6.87 1.69
CA GLY A 40 -10.98 7.96 2.32
C GLY A 40 -10.44 7.67 3.74
N GLU A 41 -10.74 6.50 4.32
CA GLU A 41 -10.25 6.13 5.65
C GLU A 41 -8.76 5.78 5.61
N THR A 42 -8.02 6.26 6.59
CA THR A 42 -6.63 5.88 6.82
C THR A 42 -6.52 4.90 7.99
N VAL A 43 -6.00 3.70 7.73
CA VAL A 43 -5.85 2.62 8.73
C VAL A 43 -4.38 2.27 8.88
N ALA A 44 -3.84 2.45 10.08
CA ALA A 44 -2.49 1.99 10.42
C ALA A 44 -2.54 0.60 11.05
N ILE A 45 -1.69 -0.29 10.58
CA ILE A 45 -1.50 -1.65 11.11
C ILE A 45 -0.13 -1.71 11.78
N ILE A 46 -0.12 -1.86 13.11
CA ILE A 46 1.09 -1.95 13.91
C ILE A 46 1.24 -3.33 14.54
N GLY A 47 2.43 -3.67 14.98
CA GLY A 47 2.72 -4.93 15.65
C GLY A 47 4.18 -5.35 15.51
N PRO A 48 4.63 -6.38 16.26
CA PRO A 48 6.02 -6.83 16.23
C PRO A 48 6.43 -7.33 14.84
N SER A 49 7.74 -7.39 14.61
CA SER A 49 8.28 -8.03 13.40
C SER A 49 7.83 -9.49 13.34
N GLY A 50 7.49 -9.95 12.13
CA GLY A 50 7.00 -11.34 11.95
C GLY A 50 5.52 -11.55 12.29
N SER A 51 4.76 -10.52 12.74
CA SER A 51 3.32 -10.69 13.03
C SER A 51 2.41 -10.88 11.80
N GLY A 52 2.96 -10.82 10.58
CA GLY A 52 2.22 -11.06 9.33
C GLY A 52 1.76 -9.81 8.58
N LYS A 53 2.16 -8.59 8.99
CA LYS A 53 1.70 -7.31 8.41
C LYS A 53 1.98 -7.17 6.90
N SER A 54 3.22 -7.40 6.46
CA SER A 54 3.58 -7.33 5.03
C SER A 54 2.87 -8.41 4.21
N SER A 55 2.70 -9.62 4.78
CA SER A 55 1.91 -10.67 4.16
C SER A 55 0.44 -10.30 4.04
N LEU A 56 -0.11 -9.62 5.05
CA LEU A 56 -1.48 -9.09 4.99
C LEU A 56 -1.65 -8.10 3.84
N ILE A 57 -0.71 -7.14 3.67
CA ILE A 57 -0.73 -6.22 2.52
C ILE A 57 -0.65 -7.00 1.20
N SER A 58 0.26 -7.98 1.08
CA SER A 58 0.42 -8.75 -0.16
C SER A 58 -0.87 -9.47 -0.54
N VAL A 59 -1.55 -10.10 0.42
CA VAL A 59 -2.83 -10.77 0.18
C VAL A 59 -3.96 -9.78 -0.06
N ALA A 60 -4.06 -8.70 0.72
CA ALA A 60 -5.07 -7.66 0.58
C ALA A 60 -4.99 -6.96 -0.77
N ALA A 61 -3.78 -6.72 -1.27
CA ALA A 61 -3.54 -6.17 -2.60
C ALA A 61 -3.73 -7.19 -3.73
N GLY A 62 -3.99 -8.48 -3.43
CA GLY A 62 -4.14 -9.55 -4.42
C GLY A 62 -2.83 -9.90 -5.15
N LEU A 63 -1.68 -9.68 -4.50
CA LEU A 63 -0.36 -10.09 -4.98
C LEU A 63 -0.05 -11.54 -4.54
N GLU A 64 -0.67 -11.98 -3.45
CA GLU A 64 -0.59 -13.33 -2.89
C GLU A 64 -2.00 -13.91 -2.77
N THR A 65 -2.13 -15.22 -2.94
CA THR A 65 -3.42 -15.90 -2.79
C THR A 65 -3.58 -16.39 -1.35
N PRO A 66 -4.69 -16.08 -0.65
CA PRO A 66 -4.92 -16.59 0.69
C PRO A 66 -5.13 -18.11 0.69
N THR A 67 -4.82 -18.75 1.81
CA THR A 67 -5.14 -20.18 2.03
C THR A 67 -6.64 -20.39 2.19
N SER A 68 -7.33 -19.48 2.90
CA SER A 68 -8.78 -19.42 3.01
C SER A 68 -9.25 -18.03 3.41
N GLY A 69 -10.56 -17.82 3.45
CA GLY A 69 -11.18 -16.53 3.68
C GLY A 69 -11.40 -15.77 2.37
N THR A 70 -11.86 -14.53 2.47
CA THR A 70 -12.24 -13.72 1.30
C THR A 70 -11.53 -12.37 1.33
N VAL A 71 -11.03 -11.95 0.18
CA VAL A 71 -10.53 -10.59 -0.07
C VAL A 71 -11.42 -9.93 -1.10
N ARG A 72 -12.00 -8.79 -0.77
CA ARG A 72 -12.75 -7.97 -1.72
C ARG A 72 -12.09 -6.61 -1.88
N LEU A 73 -11.79 -6.26 -3.12
CA LEU A 73 -11.40 -4.91 -3.51
C LEU A 73 -12.58 -4.26 -4.25
N PHE A 74 -13.03 -3.10 -3.77
CA PHE A 74 -14.13 -2.35 -4.37
C PHE A 74 -15.40 -3.20 -4.58
N GLY A 75 -15.69 -4.07 -3.60
CA GLY A 75 -16.82 -5.01 -3.64
C GLY A 75 -16.61 -6.28 -4.48
N GLN A 76 -15.53 -6.38 -5.30
CA GLN A 76 -15.24 -7.55 -6.11
C GLN A 76 -14.38 -8.57 -5.34
N ASP A 77 -14.78 -9.82 -5.35
CA ASP A 77 -14.06 -10.93 -4.71
C ASP A 77 -12.85 -11.33 -5.57
N LEU A 78 -11.64 -11.21 -5.01
CA LEU A 78 -10.40 -11.57 -5.71
C LEU A 78 -10.28 -13.09 -5.92
N GLY A 79 -10.94 -13.91 -5.11
CA GLY A 79 -10.95 -15.36 -5.25
C GLY A 79 -11.70 -15.82 -6.51
N ALA A 80 -12.64 -15.02 -7.02
CA ALA A 80 -13.37 -15.29 -8.24
C ALA A 80 -12.64 -14.86 -9.54
N LEU A 81 -11.47 -14.20 -9.41
CA LEU A 81 -10.69 -13.66 -10.52
C LEU A 81 -9.41 -14.47 -10.75
N ASP A 82 -9.05 -14.63 -12.02
CA ASP A 82 -7.73 -15.06 -12.42
C ASP A 82 -6.68 -13.95 -12.18
N GLU A 83 -5.41 -14.23 -12.41
CA GLU A 83 -4.31 -13.28 -12.19
C GLU A 83 -4.48 -12.01 -13.04
N ASP A 84 -4.86 -12.16 -14.31
CA ASP A 84 -5.13 -11.04 -15.21
C ASP A 84 -6.33 -10.19 -14.73
N GLY A 85 -7.37 -10.82 -14.23
CA GLY A 85 -8.54 -10.17 -13.65
C GLY A 85 -8.17 -9.34 -12.42
N ARG A 86 -7.34 -9.90 -11.52
CA ARG A 86 -6.81 -9.20 -10.35
C ARG A 86 -5.93 -8.01 -10.76
N ALA A 87 -5.06 -8.19 -11.76
CA ALA A 87 -4.22 -7.12 -12.30
C ALA A 87 -5.05 -6.00 -12.93
N ARG A 88 -6.09 -6.35 -13.70
CA ARG A 88 -7.03 -5.37 -14.28
C ARG A 88 -7.80 -4.59 -13.20
N LEU A 89 -8.23 -5.28 -12.12
CA LEU A 89 -8.95 -4.63 -11.01
C LEU A 89 -8.06 -3.61 -10.27
N ARG A 90 -6.78 -3.94 -10.06
CA ARG A 90 -5.81 -3.03 -9.42
C ARG A 90 -5.44 -1.83 -10.28
N ARG A 91 -5.44 -2.01 -11.61
CA ARG A 91 -4.95 -1.00 -12.57
C ARG A 91 -5.66 0.33 -12.39
N GLY A 92 -4.89 1.38 -12.08
CA GLY A 92 -5.39 2.75 -11.91
C GLY A 92 -6.21 2.99 -10.63
N ARG A 93 -6.46 1.94 -9.82
CA ARG A 93 -7.28 2.04 -8.60
C ARG A 93 -6.53 1.74 -7.32
N VAL A 94 -5.44 0.97 -7.40
CA VAL A 94 -4.62 0.59 -6.23
C VAL A 94 -3.20 1.10 -6.43
N GLY A 95 -2.70 1.85 -5.44
CA GLY A 95 -1.29 2.23 -5.31
C GLY A 95 -0.57 1.33 -4.32
N LEU A 96 0.73 1.11 -4.55
CA LEU A 96 1.58 0.29 -3.68
C LEU A 96 2.90 1.02 -3.42
N VAL A 97 3.24 1.18 -2.14
CA VAL A 97 4.52 1.72 -1.67
C VAL A 97 5.14 0.70 -0.72
N PHE A 98 6.40 0.33 -0.94
CA PHE A 98 7.12 -0.65 -0.15
C PHE A 98 8.36 -0.05 0.49
N GLN A 99 8.83 -0.65 1.56
CA GLN A 99 10.07 -0.29 2.25
C GLN A 99 11.29 -0.33 1.31
N SER A 100 11.37 -1.30 0.41
CA SER A 100 12.47 -1.47 -0.55
C SER A 100 12.27 -0.73 -1.88
N PHE A 101 11.36 0.27 -1.92
CA PHE A 101 11.03 1.13 -3.06
C PHE A 101 10.49 0.37 -4.28
N HIS A 102 11.01 -0.80 -4.61
CA HIS A 102 10.69 -1.63 -5.78
C HIS A 102 10.63 -0.83 -7.08
N LEU A 103 11.59 0.09 -7.28
CA LEU A 103 11.76 0.78 -8.54
C LEU A 103 12.35 -0.16 -9.59
N LEU A 104 11.94 0.02 -10.83
CA LEU A 104 12.46 -0.71 -11.98
C LEU A 104 13.89 -0.20 -12.26
N PRO A 105 14.95 -1.01 -12.05
CA PRO A 105 16.33 -0.51 -12.03
C PRO A 105 16.82 -0.02 -13.40
N ASN A 106 16.21 -0.51 -14.48
CA ASN A 106 16.54 -0.17 -15.86
C ASN A 106 15.69 0.98 -16.42
N MET A 107 14.88 1.60 -15.59
CA MET A 107 14.04 2.76 -15.92
C MET A 107 14.48 3.97 -15.11
N THR A 108 14.43 5.14 -15.71
CA THR A 108 14.65 6.43 -15.05
C THR A 108 13.53 6.72 -14.03
N ALA A 109 13.69 7.75 -13.20
CA ALA A 109 12.65 8.21 -12.29
C ALA A 109 11.35 8.53 -13.03
N ARG A 110 11.44 9.25 -14.16
CA ARG A 110 10.30 9.56 -15.04
C ARG A 110 9.60 8.30 -15.54
N GLU A 111 10.34 7.36 -16.10
CA GLU A 111 9.79 6.11 -16.65
C GLU A 111 9.17 5.25 -15.56
N ASN A 112 9.75 5.19 -14.36
CA ASN A 112 9.15 4.51 -13.22
C ASN A 112 7.77 5.06 -12.85
N VAL A 113 7.60 6.39 -12.89
CA VAL A 113 6.32 7.04 -12.59
C VAL A 113 5.36 6.95 -13.78
N ALA A 114 5.86 7.00 -15.01
CA ALA A 114 5.05 6.89 -16.23
C ALA A 114 4.48 5.48 -16.45
N ALA A 115 5.21 4.43 -16.08
CA ALA A 115 4.82 3.04 -16.34
C ALA A 115 3.37 2.68 -15.91
N PRO A 116 2.91 2.95 -14.68
CA PRO A 116 1.53 2.67 -14.30
C PRO A 116 0.51 3.57 -15.04
N LEU A 117 0.88 4.78 -15.44
CA LEU A 117 0.03 5.67 -16.23
C LEU A 117 -0.17 5.11 -17.65
N GLU A 118 0.89 4.62 -18.28
CA GLU A 118 0.85 3.97 -19.58
C GLU A 118 -0.02 2.70 -19.53
N LEU A 119 0.18 1.86 -18.51
CA LEU A 119 -0.66 0.69 -18.29
C LEU A 119 -2.14 1.05 -18.07
N ALA A 120 -2.43 2.20 -17.50
CA ALA A 120 -3.79 2.73 -17.35
C ALA A 120 -4.31 3.40 -18.65
N GLY A 121 -3.53 3.41 -19.75
CA GLY A 121 -3.92 3.95 -21.04
C GLY A 121 -3.87 5.47 -21.15
N ARG A 122 -3.10 6.15 -20.26
CA ARG A 122 -2.95 7.62 -20.29
C ARG A 122 -2.04 8.03 -21.45
N ARG A 123 -2.52 8.92 -22.31
CA ARG A 123 -1.76 9.37 -23.50
C ARG A 123 -0.57 10.25 -23.14
N ASP A 124 -0.69 11.03 -22.06
CA ASP A 124 0.30 12.01 -21.62
C ASP A 124 1.13 11.51 -20.43
N ALA A 125 1.33 10.18 -20.32
CA ALA A 125 1.96 9.52 -19.17
C ALA A 125 3.30 10.14 -18.77
N MET A 126 4.16 10.49 -19.73
CA MET A 126 5.46 11.13 -19.47
C MET A 126 5.31 12.55 -18.90
N ALA A 127 4.40 13.35 -19.45
CA ALA A 127 4.15 14.70 -18.95
C ALA A 127 3.51 14.69 -17.56
N GLU A 128 2.58 13.76 -17.32
CA GLU A 128 2.00 13.53 -15.98
C GLU A 128 3.08 13.07 -14.99
N ALA A 129 3.99 12.18 -15.39
CA ALA A 129 5.11 11.74 -14.57
C ALA A 129 6.04 12.90 -14.18
N ASP A 130 6.35 13.80 -15.11
CA ASP A 130 7.16 15.00 -14.84
C ASP A 130 6.47 15.90 -13.79
N ALA A 131 5.17 16.13 -13.95
CA ALA A 131 4.39 16.90 -12.99
C ALA A 131 4.40 16.25 -11.59
N TRP A 132 4.24 14.93 -11.50
CA TRP A 132 4.30 14.21 -10.24
C TRP A 132 5.68 14.24 -9.60
N LEU A 133 6.75 14.08 -10.38
CA LEU A 133 8.11 14.22 -9.87
C LEU A 133 8.39 15.65 -9.38
N GLY A 134 7.82 16.66 -10.04
CA GLY A 134 7.83 18.03 -9.55
C GLY A 134 7.15 18.18 -8.18
N ARG A 135 5.97 17.57 -7.99
CA ARG A 135 5.22 17.61 -6.71
C ARG A 135 5.99 16.98 -5.55
N VAL A 136 6.79 15.94 -5.80
CA VAL A 136 7.63 15.31 -4.79
C VAL A 136 9.04 15.90 -4.69
N GLY A 137 9.28 17.07 -5.32
CA GLY A 137 10.56 17.81 -5.25
C GLY A 137 11.70 17.18 -6.06
N LEU A 138 11.38 16.43 -7.13
CA LEU A 138 12.35 15.71 -7.96
C LEU A 138 12.40 16.18 -9.42
N ALA A 139 11.98 17.42 -9.72
CA ALA A 139 12.02 17.99 -11.08
C ALA A 139 13.41 17.94 -11.71
N ALA A 140 14.49 18.03 -10.92
CA ALA A 140 15.88 17.96 -11.40
C ALA A 140 16.38 16.49 -11.53
N ARG A 141 15.55 15.48 -11.26
CA ARG A 141 15.94 14.06 -11.22
C ARG A 141 15.24 13.18 -12.26
N LEU A 142 14.51 13.76 -13.19
CA LEU A 142 13.66 13.05 -14.16
C LEU A 142 14.37 11.90 -14.89
N THR A 143 15.61 12.13 -15.30
CA THR A 143 16.43 11.21 -16.10
C THR A 143 17.37 10.34 -15.27
N HIS A 144 17.35 10.46 -13.93
CA HIS A 144 18.21 9.66 -13.08
C HIS A 144 17.64 8.23 -12.93
N TYR A 145 18.53 7.24 -12.94
CA TYR A 145 18.21 5.86 -12.63
C TYR A 145 18.18 5.64 -11.10
N PRO A 146 17.49 4.60 -10.60
CA PRO A 146 17.39 4.35 -9.16
C PRO A 146 18.73 4.34 -8.42
N HIS A 147 19.78 3.75 -9.00
CA HIS A 147 21.12 3.68 -8.39
C HIS A 147 21.83 5.06 -8.28
N GLN A 148 21.33 6.08 -8.93
CA GLN A 148 21.83 7.45 -8.87
C GLN A 148 21.08 8.33 -7.87
N LEU A 149 20.04 7.77 -7.22
CA LEU A 149 19.16 8.47 -6.28
C LEU A 149 19.45 8.02 -4.85
N SER A 150 19.39 8.95 -3.90
CA SER A 150 19.39 8.63 -2.48
C SER A 150 18.17 7.81 -2.09
N GLY A 151 18.18 7.13 -0.93
CA GLY A 151 17.04 6.37 -0.43
C GLY A 151 15.76 7.20 -0.33
N GLY A 152 15.87 8.43 0.20
CA GLY A 152 14.73 9.35 0.27
C GLY A 152 14.22 9.82 -1.09
N GLU A 153 15.11 10.02 -2.09
CA GLU A 153 14.71 10.33 -3.47
C GLU A 153 14.02 9.13 -4.11
N GLN A 154 14.54 7.90 -3.92
CA GLN A 154 13.91 6.68 -4.43
C GLN A 154 12.51 6.48 -3.84
N GLN A 155 12.34 6.71 -2.54
CA GLN A 155 11.02 6.61 -1.89
C GLN A 155 10.05 7.65 -2.43
N ARG A 156 10.49 8.88 -2.67
CA ARG A 156 9.65 9.90 -3.31
C ARG A 156 9.26 9.54 -4.75
N VAL A 157 10.15 8.90 -5.51
CA VAL A 157 9.80 8.33 -6.83
C VAL A 157 8.75 7.22 -6.66
N ALA A 158 8.91 6.30 -5.71
CA ALA A 158 7.94 5.23 -5.44
C ALA A 158 6.57 5.79 -5.03
N LEU A 159 6.56 6.83 -4.20
CA LEU A 159 5.32 7.53 -3.80
C LEU A 159 4.65 8.22 -5.00
N ALA A 160 5.42 8.96 -5.82
CA ALA A 160 4.90 9.56 -7.04
C ALA A 160 4.32 8.50 -7.99
N ARG A 161 5.02 7.37 -8.20
CA ARG A 161 4.55 6.25 -9.01
C ARG A 161 3.22 5.68 -8.53
N ALA A 162 3.09 5.50 -7.22
CA ALA A 162 1.88 4.92 -6.63
C ALA A 162 0.68 5.87 -6.72
N LEU A 163 0.90 7.18 -6.56
CA LEU A 163 -0.16 8.20 -6.53
C LEU A 163 -0.47 8.82 -7.90
N ALA A 164 0.42 8.67 -8.90
CA ALA A 164 0.22 9.26 -10.23
C ALA A 164 -1.08 8.79 -10.90
N VAL A 165 -1.47 7.55 -10.71
CA VAL A 165 -2.72 6.99 -11.22
C VAL A 165 -3.98 7.47 -10.50
N ARG A 166 -3.83 8.27 -9.42
CA ARG A 166 -4.91 8.72 -8.51
C ARG A 166 -5.70 7.52 -7.98
N PRO A 167 -5.06 6.64 -7.22
CA PRO A 167 -5.70 5.43 -6.71
C PRO A 167 -6.84 5.75 -5.73
N GLU A 168 -7.83 4.87 -5.64
CA GLU A 168 -8.87 4.89 -4.61
C GLU A 168 -8.35 4.29 -3.28
N LEU A 169 -7.33 3.43 -3.35
CA LEU A 169 -6.71 2.76 -2.21
C LEU A 169 -5.19 2.73 -2.37
N LEU A 170 -4.46 3.19 -1.35
CA LEU A 170 -3.01 3.05 -1.24
C LEU A 170 -2.67 2.01 -0.16
N PHE A 171 -1.80 1.07 -0.48
CA PHE A 171 -1.10 0.26 0.51
C PHE A 171 0.32 0.79 0.69
N ALA A 172 0.75 1.00 1.91
CA ALA A 172 2.10 1.42 2.25
C ALA A 172 2.69 0.49 3.30
N ASP A 173 3.71 -0.28 2.92
CA ASP A 173 4.42 -1.21 3.79
C ASP A 173 5.75 -0.59 4.22
N GLU A 174 5.85 -0.17 5.49
CA GLU A 174 7.02 0.48 6.09
C GLU A 174 7.62 1.60 5.21
N PRO A 175 6.82 2.59 4.78
CA PRO A 175 7.23 3.56 3.74
C PRO A 175 8.41 4.44 4.15
N THR A 176 8.78 4.48 5.42
CA THR A 176 9.91 5.26 5.96
C THR A 176 11.01 4.39 6.57
N GLY A 177 10.82 3.06 6.61
CA GLY A 177 11.67 2.14 7.37
C GLY A 177 13.14 2.07 6.93
N ASN A 178 13.47 2.47 5.70
CA ASN A 178 14.84 2.50 5.17
C ASN A 178 15.43 3.92 5.11
N LEU A 179 14.77 4.90 5.76
CA LEU A 179 15.19 6.30 5.72
C LEU A 179 15.71 6.75 7.08
N ASP A 180 16.61 7.72 7.08
CA ASP A 180 16.96 8.44 8.31
C ASP A 180 15.79 9.32 8.80
N GLY A 181 15.82 9.73 10.07
CA GLY A 181 14.69 10.38 10.71
C GLY A 181 14.18 11.63 9.99
N ALA A 182 15.06 12.47 9.44
CA ALA A 182 14.66 13.70 8.76
C ALA A 182 14.01 13.42 7.40
N ASN A 183 14.61 12.51 6.61
CA ASN A 183 14.05 12.10 5.33
C ASN A 183 12.75 11.28 5.52
N GLY A 184 12.68 10.45 6.57
CA GLY A 184 11.48 9.69 6.92
C GLY A 184 10.30 10.60 7.23
N ALA A 185 10.48 11.61 8.09
CA ALA A 185 9.45 12.58 8.42
C ALA A 185 8.95 13.35 7.18
N MET A 186 9.88 13.84 6.34
CA MET A 186 9.53 14.53 5.09
C MET A 186 8.70 13.65 4.15
N VAL A 187 9.07 12.39 3.97
CA VAL A 187 8.33 11.45 3.10
C VAL A 187 6.96 11.12 3.68
N ALA A 188 6.86 10.95 5.01
CA ALA A 188 5.59 10.75 5.70
C ALA A 188 4.65 11.95 5.51
N ASP A 189 5.13 13.19 5.75
CA ASP A 189 4.34 14.40 5.55
C ASP A 189 3.83 14.50 4.12
N LEU A 190 4.72 14.33 3.16
CA LEU A 190 4.39 14.36 1.75
C LEU A 190 3.34 13.30 1.37
N MET A 191 3.45 12.08 1.92
CA MET A 191 2.49 11.00 1.67
C MET A 191 1.09 11.35 2.17
N PHE A 192 0.97 11.81 3.42
CA PHE A 192 -0.34 12.18 3.98
C PHE A 192 -0.94 13.41 3.28
N ASP A 193 -0.14 14.41 2.94
CA ASP A 193 -0.61 15.60 2.19
C ASP A 193 -1.16 15.23 0.81
N LEU A 194 -0.46 14.34 0.10
CA LEU A 194 -0.88 13.88 -1.22
C LEU A 194 -2.13 12.99 -1.16
N LEU A 195 -2.24 12.14 -0.12
CA LEU A 195 -3.42 11.30 0.11
C LEU A 195 -4.66 12.13 0.43
N ALA A 196 -4.54 13.13 1.30
CA ALA A 196 -5.64 14.04 1.62
C ALA A 196 -6.18 14.76 0.38
N GLN A 197 -5.28 15.18 -0.55
CA GLN A 197 -5.68 15.79 -1.83
C GLN A 197 -6.34 14.81 -2.80
N ALA A 198 -6.02 13.51 -2.70
CA ALA A 198 -6.55 12.47 -3.58
C ALA A 198 -7.85 11.85 -3.05
N GLU A 199 -8.24 12.11 -1.80
CA GLU A 199 -9.34 11.45 -1.08
C GLU A 199 -9.22 9.91 -1.10
N ALA A 200 -7.99 9.41 -1.18
CA ALA A 200 -7.69 7.98 -1.26
C ALA A 200 -7.69 7.35 0.14
N ALA A 201 -8.22 6.15 0.25
CA ALA A 201 -8.05 5.33 1.44
C ALA A 201 -6.60 4.86 1.58
N LEU A 202 -6.12 4.66 2.81
CA LEU A 202 -4.77 4.18 3.13
C LEU A 202 -4.81 2.95 4.04
N VAL A 203 -4.04 1.94 3.69
CA VAL A 203 -3.61 0.88 4.62
C VAL A 203 -2.10 1.03 4.81
N LEU A 204 -1.71 1.50 5.99
CA LEU A 204 -0.32 1.75 6.37
C LEU A 204 0.15 0.67 7.31
N VAL A 205 1.19 -0.05 6.95
CA VAL A 205 1.94 -0.91 7.89
C VAL A 205 3.15 -0.16 8.36
N THR A 206 3.32 -0.07 9.67
CA THR A 206 4.50 0.55 10.28
C THR A 206 4.75 0.04 11.69
N HIS A 207 5.99 0.12 12.14
CA HIS A 207 6.37 -0.05 13.55
C HIS A 207 6.57 1.31 14.26
N ASP A 208 6.49 2.43 13.53
CA ASP A 208 6.58 3.78 14.07
C ASP A 208 5.20 4.22 14.58
N GLU A 209 5.07 4.30 15.92
CA GLU A 209 3.82 4.71 16.57
C GLU A 209 3.45 6.17 16.25
N THR A 210 4.45 7.05 16.03
CA THR A 210 4.21 8.46 15.67
C THR A 210 3.58 8.55 14.28
N LEU A 211 4.07 7.74 13.35
CA LEU A 211 3.51 7.65 12.02
C LEU A 211 2.11 7.02 12.04
N ALA A 212 1.93 5.96 12.84
CA ALA A 212 0.64 5.29 13.00
C ALA A 212 -0.44 6.20 13.61
N ALA A 213 -0.06 7.08 14.53
CA ALA A 213 -0.97 8.03 15.18
C ALA A 213 -1.57 9.09 14.23
N ARG A 214 -1.05 9.19 13.00
CA ARG A 214 -1.60 10.07 11.95
C ARG A 214 -2.79 9.46 11.21
N ALA A 215 -3.01 8.15 11.35
CA ALA A 215 -4.13 7.47 10.74
C ALA A 215 -5.42 7.65 11.55
N ASP A 216 -6.58 7.58 10.88
CA ASP A 216 -7.89 7.69 11.53
C ASP A 216 -8.15 6.52 12.50
N ARG A 217 -7.57 5.35 12.19
CA ARG A 217 -7.72 4.14 13.00
C ARG A 217 -6.42 3.33 13.05
N ILE A 218 -6.11 2.82 14.23
CA ILE A 218 -4.98 1.93 14.46
C ILE A 218 -5.50 0.52 14.72
N VAL A 219 -4.91 -0.45 14.05
CA VAL A 219 -5.16 -1.89 14.20
C VAL A 219 -3.88 -2.56 14.67
N ARG A 220 -3.93 -3.36 15.74
CA ARG A 220 -2.78 -4.12 16.21
C ARG A 220 -2.80 -5.54 15.64
N MET A 221 -1.65 -6.01 15.19
CA MET A 221 -1.45 -7.40 14.77
C MET A 221 -0.44 -8.09 15.67
N ALA A 222 -0.81 -9.29 16.15
CA ALA A 222 0.09 -10.20 16.85
C ALA A 222 -0.19 -11.62 16.37
N ASP A 223 0.86 -12.41 16.12
CA ASP A 223 0.78 -13.82 15.72
C ASP A 223 -0.22 -14.12 14.60
N GLY A 224 -0.30 -13.25 13.60
CA GLY A 224 -1.20 -13.43 12.46
C GLY A 224 -2.68 -13.12 12.74
N LEU A 225 -2.99 -12.50 13.85
CA LEU A 225 -4.35 -12.08 14.25
C LEU A 225 -4.42 -10.56 14.39
N VAL A 226 -5.58 -9.99 14.12
CA VAL A 226 -5.95 -8.66 14.56
C VAL A 226 -6.37 -8.75 16.02
N VAL A 227 -5.73 -7.96 16.89
CA VAL A 227 -6.05 -7.90 18.31
C VAL A 227 -6.71 -6.56 18.64
N PRO A 228 -7.69 -6.53 19.57
CA PRO A 228 -8.32 -5.30 20.02
C PRO A 228 -7.28 -4.32 20.57
N VAL A 229 -7.44 -3.03 20.30
CA VAL A 229 -6.65 -1.97 20.95
C VAL A 229 -7.11 -1.88 22.40
N GLY A 230 -6.38 -2.48 23.33
CA GLY A 230 -6.72 -2.50 24.76
C GLY A 230 -6.30 -3.75 25.52
N ASP A 231 -6.05 -4.86 24.85
CA ASP A 231 -5.47 -6.05 25.48
C ASP A 231 -3.94 -5.98 25.46
N GLU A 232 -3.36 -5.18 26.35
CA GLU A 232 -1.98 -5.41 26.77
C GLU A 232 -1.96 -6.74 27.53
N ALA A 233 -1.62 -7.82 26.80
CA ALA A 233 -1.30 -9.08 27.45
C ALA A 233 -0.08 -8.84 28.34
N HIS A 234 -0.32 -8.71 29.64
CA HIS A 234 0.69 -8.93 30.65
C HIS A 234 1.13 -10.40 30.54
N ALA A 235 2.28 -10.62 29.96
CA ALA A 235 3.03 -11.87 30.04
C ALA A 235 4.47 -11.59 30.41
#